data_154a334327af7b6e108d447d0735c1a5
#
_entry.id   154a334327af7b6e108d447d0735c1a5
#
_cell.length_a   1.000
_cell.length_b   1.000
_cell.length_c   1.000
_cell.angle_alpha   90.00
_cell.angle_beta   90.00
_cell.angle_gamma   90.00
#
_symmetry.space_group_name_H-M   'P 1'
#
loop_
_entity.id
_entity.type
_entity.pdbx_description
1 polymer ?
#
loop_
_entity_poly.entity_id
_entity_poly.type
_entity_poly.pdbx_seq_one_letter_code
_entity_poly.pdbx_strand_id
1 'polypeptide(L)'
;MNLAKNWKKLCLGSVALLATVTLVACGTSTSSSKKSAGNADLNKKQTITLWSFTTMQPQIDELKKEKPNLTIKQVVVPYANFQTKLDSVLGTDKAPDMVALDAGFVEKYVQSGKLTNLGDYGVASAAKGNYQYTLDMGKDSKGKQVAVSYQAAPGAYYYNTNVFQKYLGIAPNDVASAQKALSSWDAIKKTGETIKEKSGGQAYLFSSLEEIYNPVIGARKDGWVIDNKLKIDSTMTDSLDLMKEAVSEGWCQNTTPQTPDWYGGISSNKIGAYAMPSWGLFYWLKNYAKDTAGAWRVTEGPVSYSWGGTWLAGVQGSKNADAASALAVYMGTNKEFQTWDVKTQNDFGSVKAINQEQGKDAKVSLIGGQNPYPVWSKVADTINGKNQTQYDQSIQSIWINDVVNPYATGKVTKSKALDTFKSDVKSAYPNIEVK
;
A
#
# COMPACT_ATOMS: atom_id res chain seq x y z
N MET A 1 -32.11 -25.58 -6.34
CA MET A 1 -33.35 -25.17 -7.06
C MET A 1 -32.93 -24.16 -8.12
N ASN A 2 -33.14 -24.54 -9.38
CA ASN A 2 -32.62 -23.89 -10.58
C ASN A 2 -33.09 -22.45 -10.79
N LEU A 3 -32.14 -21.55 -11.12
CA LEU A 3 -32.42 -20.33 -11.86
C LEU A 3 -31.23 -20.03 -12.81
N ALA A 4 -31.14 -20.87 -13.84
CA ALA A 4 -30.43 -20.57 -15.07
C ALA A 4 -31.44 -20.71 -16.19
N LYS A 5 -31.79 -19.60 -16.86
CA LYS A 5 -32.27 -19.51 -18.25
C LYS A 5 -32.98 -18.17 -18.45
N ASN A 6 -32.34 -17.35 -19.26
CA ASN A 6 -32.96 -16.62 -20.37
C ASN A 6 -32.18 -15.34 -20.67
N TRP A 7 -31.21 -15.47 -21.56
CA TRP A 7 -30.77 -14.35 -22.38
C TRP A 7 -30.29 -14.90 -23.74
N LYS A 8 -31.24 -15.05 -24.63
CA LYS A 8 -31.00 -15.14 -26.08
C LYS A 8 -32.10 -14.40 -26.81
N LYS A 9 -31.66 -13.63 -27.81
CA LYS A 9 -32.41 -12.99 -28.91
C LYS A 9 -32.74 -11.52 -28.69
N LEU A 10 -31.98 -10.68 -29.37
CA LEU A 10 -32.48 -9.82 -30.44
C LEU A 10 -31.29 -9.28 -31.26
N CYS A 11 -31.17 -9.83 -32.46
CA CYS A 11 -30.36 -9.29 -33.56
C CYS A 11 -31.29 -8.69 -34.61
N LEU A 12 -30.75 -7.76 -35.38
CA LEU A 12 -31.12 -7.27 -36.71
C LEU A 12 -32.01 -6.01 -36.81
N GLY A 13 -31.41 -5.07 -37.53
CA GLY A 13 -32.11 -3.95 -38.15
C GLY A 13 -31.15 -2.88 -38.71
N SER A 14 -30.50 -3.17 -39.83
CA SER A 14 -29.70 -2.24 -40.61
C SER A 14 -30.61 -1.30 -41.42
N VAL A 15 -30.38 0.02 -41.41
CA VAL A 15 -30.72 0.88 -42.54
C VAL A 15 -29.64 1.95 -42.72
N ALA A 16 -28.96 1.90 -43.83
CA ALA A 16 -28.05 2.93 -44.31
C ALA A 16 -28.86 4.03 -44.98
N LEU A 17 -28.55 5.28 -44.66
CA LEU A 17 -28.96 6.44 -45.42
C LEU A 17 -27.74 7.33 -45.66
N LEU A 18 -27.23 7.32 -46.89
CA LEU A 18 -26.31 8.29 -47.41
C LEU A 18 -27.02 9.61 -47.65
N ALA A 19 -26.52 10.68 -47.04
CA ALA A 19 -26.82 12.04 -47.46
C ALA A 19 -25.49 12.80 -47.61
N THR A 20 -25.15 13.04 -48.88
CA THR A 20 -24.11 13.97 -49.30
C THR A 20 -24.55 15.39 -49.06
N VAL A 21 -23.80 16.18 -48.30
CA VAL A 21 -23.92 17.63 -48.21
C VAL A 21 -22.53 18.25 -48.44
N THR A 22 -22.51 19.12 -49.41
CA THR A 22 -21.40 19.89 -49.97
C THR A 22 -20.77 20.84 -48.95
N LEU A 23 -19.44 20.88 -48.95
CA LEU A 23 -18.60 21.82 -48.22
C LEU A 23 -18.82 23.27 -48.72
N VAL A 24 -19.10 24.15 -47.78
CA VAL A 24 -18.76 25.56 -47.91
C VAL A 24 -17.67 25.86 -46.89
N ALA A 25 -16.49 26.14 -47.39
CA ALA A 25 -15.35 26.57 -46.62
C ALA A 25 -15.54 28.03 -46.19
N CYS A 26 -15.77 28.29 -44.91
CA CYS A 26 -15.45 29.55 -44.27
C CYS A 26 -14.41 29.30 -43.21
N GLY A 27 -13.20 29.74 -43.48
CA GLY A 27 -12.10 29.69 -42.54
C GLY A 27 -12.37 30.61 -41.35
N THR A 28 -12.58 29.99 -40.21
CA THR A 28 -12.29 30.58 -38.92
C THR A 28 -11.21 29.74 -38.29
N SER A 29 -10.00 30.26 -38.27
CA SER A 29 -8.89 29.76 -37.48
C SER A 29 -9.29 29.82 -36.02
N THR A 30 -9.92 28.75 -35.52
CA THR A 30 -9.95 28.46 -34.09
C THR A 30 -8.54 28.07 -33.70
N SER A 31 -7.77 29.07 -33.29
CA SER A 31 -6.60 28.82 -32.47
C SER A 31 -7.09 28.00 -31.28
N SER A 32 -6.84 26.69 -31.32
CA SER A 32 -6.81 25.87 -30.12
C SER A 32 -5.72 26.48 -29.24
N SER A 33 -6.10 27.40 -28.36
CA SER A 33 -5.25 27.78 -27.25
C SER A 33 -4.97 26.49 -26.52
N LYS A 34 -3.76 25.95 -26.69
CA LYS A 34 -3.18 25.04 -25.73
C LYS A 34 -3.33 25.76 -24.39
N LYS A 35 -4.36 25.40 -23.58
CA LYS A 35 -4.35 25.78 -22.19
C LYS A 35 -2.99 25.34 -21.70
N SER A 36 -2.18 26.27 -21.24
CA SER A 36 -0.95 25.97 -20.54
C SER A 36 -1.39 25.17 -19.33
N ALA A 37 -1.29 23.85 -19.43
CA ALA A 37 -1.40 22.97 -18.28
C ALA A 37 -0.35 23.46 -17.29
N GLY A 38 -0.72 23.72 -16.01
CA GLY A 38 0.29 23.91 -15.02
C GLY A 38 0.14 25.02 -13.98
N ASN A 39 -0.92 25.83 -13.98
CA ASN A 39 -1.12 26.82 -12.93
C ASN A 39 -2.57 26.86 -12.46
N ALA A 40 -3.08 25.75 -11.93
CA ALA A 40 -4.30 25.82 -11.14
C ALA A 40 -3.98 26.56 -9.85
N ASP A 41 -4.52 27.77 -9.72
CA ASP A 41 -4.38 28.58 -8.53
C ASP A 41 -5.29 28.03 -7.42
N LEU A 42 -4.72 27.30 -6.48
CA LEU A 42 -5.43 26.73 -5.32
C LEU A 42 -6.01 27.80 -4.38
N ASN A 43 -5.68 29.08 -4.57
CA ASN A 43 -6.24 30.18 -3.78
C ASN A 43 -7.56 30.72 -4.37
N LYS A 44 -7.97 30.26 -5.56
CA LYS A 44 -9.26 30.61 -6.14
C LYS A 44 -10.39 29.83 -5.46
N LYS A 45 -11.58 30.47 -5.45
CA LYS A 45 -12.78 29.78 -4.96
C LYS A 45 -13.16 28.62 -5.88
N GLN A 46 -13.04 27.40 -5.35
CA GLN A 46 -13.36 26.17 -6.08
C GLN A 46 -13.71 25.03 -5.14
N THR A 47 -14.38 24.03 -5.66
CA THR A 47 -14.77 22.83 -4.91
C THR A 47 -14.20 21.60 -5.62
N ILE A 48 -13.53 20.73 -4.87
CA ILE A 48 -12.98 19.46 -5.34
C ILE A 48 -13.73 18.33 -4.63
N THR A 49 -14.22 17.37 -5.38
CA THR A 49 -14.77 16.12 -4.85
C THR A 49 -13.65 15.10 -4.76
N LEU A 50 -13.35 14.65 -3.54
CA LEU A 50 -12.32 13.65 -3.25
C LEU A 50 -12.96 12.32 -2.85
N TRP A 51 -12.64 11.24 -3.57
CA TRP A 51 -12.94 9.89 -3.10
C TRP A 51 -11.72 9.26 -2.45
N SER A 52 -11.91 8.68 -1.27
CA SER A 52 -10.86 8.04 -0.48
C SER A 52 -11.37 6.76 0.17
N PHE A 53 -10.47 5.82 0.47
CA PHE A 53 -10.81 4.55 1.15
C PHE A 53 -10.85 4.69 2.67
N THR A 54 -10.32 5.79 3.20
CA THR A 54 -10.31 6.15 4.62
C THR A 54 -10.57 7.64 4.79
N THR A 55 -10.84 8.08 6.02
CA THR A 55 -11.00 9.50 6.29
C THR A 55 -9.67 10.24 6.13
N MET A 56 -9.74 11.40 5.50
CA MET A 56 -8.64 12.38 5.38
C MET A 56 -9.07 13.72 6.03
N GLN A 57 -9.98 13.66 6.97
CA GLN A 57 -10.54 14.87 7.60
C GLN A 57 -9.47 15.77 8.23
N PRO A 58 -8.45 15.25 8.96
CA PRO A 58 -7.39 16.10 9.49
C PRO A 58 -6.64 16.87 8.40
N GLN A 59 -6.29 16.21 7.28
CA GLN A 59 -5.62 16.82 6.14
C GLN A 59 -6.51 17.88 5.46
N ILE A 60 -7.81 17.62 5.34
CA ILE A 60 -8.80 18.56 4.79
C ILE A 60 -8.94 19.79 5.69
N ASP A 61 -8.96 19.60 6.99
CA ASP A 61 -9.08 20.70 7.95
C ASP A 61 -7.82 21.60 7.93
N GLU A 62 -6.64 21.01 7.75
CA GLU A 62 -5.41 21.79 7.58
C GLU A 62 -5.39 22.57 6.26
N LEU A 63 -5.74 21.88 5.16
CA LEU A 63 -5.85 22.52 3.84
C LEU A 63 -6.86 23.69 3.84
N LYS A 64 -7.94 23.60 4.61
CA LYS A 64 -8.89 24.69 4.76
C LYS A 64 -8.29 25.93 5.44
N LYS A 65 -7.34 25.75 6.37
CA LYS A 65 -6.61 26.86 6.99
C LYS A 65 -5.64 27.51 6.02
N GLU A 66 -4.87 26.69 5.29
CA GLU A 66 -3.86 27.16 4.33
C GLU A 66 -4.47 27.71 3.03
N LYS A 67 -5.61 27.16 2.61
CA LYS A 67 -6.32 27.46 1.34
C LYS A 67 -7.80 27.73 1.61
N PRO A 68 -8.17 28.84 2.25
CA PRO A 68 -9.55 29.08 2.74
C PRO A 68 -10.61 29.15 1.63
N ASN A 69 -10.21 29.41 0.41
CA ASN A 69 -11.10 29.45 -0.76
C ASN A 69 -11.32 28.07 -1.40
N LEU A 70 -10.54 27.06 -0.99
CA LEU A 70 -10.68 25.68 -1.48
C LEU A 70 -11.65 24.91 -0.58
N THR A 71 -12.66 24.32 -1.21
CA THR A 71 -13.60 23.41 -0.53
C THR A 71 -13.33 21.98 -1.01
N ILE A 72 -13.05 21.06 -0.08
CA ILE A 72 -12.88 19.64 -0.41
C ILE A 72 -14.10 18.89 0.12
N LYS A 73 -14.86 18.26 -0.79
CA LYS A 73 -15.97 17.36 -0.46
C LYS A 73 -15.48 15.92 -0.49
N GLN A 74 -15.19 15.38 0.67
CA GLN A 74 -14.75 13.99 0.79
C GLN A 74 -15.92 13.03 0.73
N VAL A 75 -15.76 11.95 -0.04
CA VAL A 75 -16.59 10.74 -0.01
C VAL A 75 -15.72 9.58 0.42
N VAL A 76 -15.93 9.09 1.63
CA VAL A 76 -15.25 7.90 2.14
C VAL A 76 -15.98 6.66 1.63
N VAL A 77 -15.30 5.86 0.83
CA VAL A 77 -15.79 4.56 0.35
C VAL A 77 -15.00 3.48 1.07
N PRO A 78 -15.64 2.60 1.86
CA PRO A 78 -14.91 1.53 2.57
C PRO A 78 -13.98 0.75 1.66
N TYR A 79 -12.78 0.41 2.16
CA TYR A 79 -11.70 -0.21 1.41
C TYR A 79 -12.17 -1.40 0.56
N ALA A 80 -12.94 -2.32 1.14
CA ALA A 80 -13.46 -3.50 0.45
C ALA A 80 -14.34 -3.19 -0.78
N ASN A 81 -14.97 -2.00 -0.82
CA ASN A 81 -15.88 -1.59 -1.89
C ASN A 81 -15.28 -0.52 -2.82
N PHE A 82 -14.08 -0.02 -2.47
CA PHE A 82 -13.52 1.17 -3.12
C PHE A 82 -13.33 0.97 -4.61
N GLN A 83 -12.64 -0.09 -5.01
CA GLN A 83 -12.36 -0.36 -6.42
C GLN A 83 -13.64 -0.57 -7.23
N THR A 84 -14.57 -1.41 -6.75
CA THR A 84 -15.82 -1.69 -7.47
C THR A 84 -16.62 -0.41 -7.71
N LYS A 85 -16.69 0.47 -6.72
CA LYS A 85 -17.39 1.76 -6.87
C LYS A 85 -16.65 2.71 -7.79
N LEU A 86 -15.33 2.83 -7.64
CA LEU A 86 -14.53 3.71 -8.49
C LEU A 86 -14.56 3.26 -9.94
N ASP A 87 -14.41 1.97 -10.21
CA ASP A 87 -14.47 1.39 -11.55
C ASP A 87 -15.81 1.69 -12.25
N SER A 88 -16.91 1.71 -11.50
CA SER A 88 -18.24 1.98 -12.07
C SER A 88 -18.46 3.42 -12.52
N VAL A 89 -17.66 4.38 -12.03
CA VAL A 89 -17.82 5.82 -12.35
C VAL A 89 -16.64 6.42 -13.09
N LEU A 90 -15.48 5.79 -13.03
CA LEU A 90 -14.25 6.33 -13.60
C LEU A 90 -14.35 6.42 -15.13
N GLY A 91 -14.23 7.64 -15.67
CA GLY A 91 -14.44 7.94 -17.07
C GLY A 91 -15.87 8.34 -17.46
N THR A 92 -16.76 8.54 -16.45
CA THR A 92 -18.09 9.10 -16.62
C THR A 92 -18.18 10.49 -15.98
N ASP A 93 -19.28 11.19 -16.17
CA ASP A 93 -19.58 12.50 -15.55
C ASP A 93 -19.81 12.42 -14.02
N LYS A 94 -19.92 11.19 -13.48
CA LYS A 94 -20.06 10.91 -12.04
C LYS A 94 -18.72 10.68 -11.34
N ALA A 95 -17.61 10.65 -12.09
CA ALA A 95 -16.30 10.47 -11.51
C ALA A 95 -15.94 11.62 -10.56
N PRO A 96 -15.21 11.34 -9.45
CA PRO A 96 -14.70 12.39 -8.57
C PRO A 96 -13.66 13.24 -9.31
N ASP A 97 -13.35 14.42 -8.76
CA ASP A 97 -12.28 15.26 -9.29
C ASP A 97 -10.89 14.72 -8.89
N MET A 98 -10.81 14.12 -7.71
CA MET A 98 -9.59 13.60 -7.10
C MET A 98 -9.84 12.25 -6.45
N VAL A 99 -8.84 11.38 -6.49
CA VAL A 99 -8.85 10.08 -5.80
C VAL A 99 -7.65 9.95 -4.89
N ALA A 100 -7.86 9.31 -3.74
CA ALA A 100 -6.83 8.82 -2.84
C ALA A 100 -6.79 7.29 -2.94
N LEU A 101 -5.67 6.75 -3.41
CA LEU A 101 -5.48 5.35 -3.76
C LEU A 101 -4.53 4.68 -2.79
N ASP A 102 -4.92 3.52 -2.24
CA ASP A 102 -4.02 2.70 -1.43
C ASP A 102 -2.96 1.99 -2.28
N ALA A 103 -1.80 1.75 -1.68
CA ALA A 103 -0.70 1.03 -2.31
C ALA A 103 -1.13 -0.31 -2.93
N GLY A 104 -2.05 -1.03 -2.32
CA GLY A 104 -2.50 -2.34 -2.80
C GLY A 104 -3.16 -2.31 -4.18
N PHE A 105 -3.74 -1.17 -4.58
CA PHE A 105 -4.44 -1.05 -5.86
C PHE A 105 -4.06 0.21 -6.68
N VAL A 106 -3.10 1.01 -6.23
CA VAL A 106 -2.69 2.23 -6.94
C VAL A 106 -2.29 1.93 -8.38
N GLU A 107 -1.53 0.87 -8.60
CA GLU A 107 -1.00 0.51 -9.91
C GLU A 107 -2.10 0.22 -10.94
N LYS A 108 -3.21 -0.38 -10.52
CA LYS A 108 -4.39 -0.58 -11.38
C LYS A 108 -4.89 0.74 -11.99
N TYR A 109 -4.96 1.79 -11.19
CA TYR A 109 -5.46 3.09 -11.64
C TYR A 109 -4.40 3.91 -12.37
N VAL A 110 -3.16 3.82 -11.95
CA VAL A 110 -2.01 4.43 -12.63
C VAL A 110 -1.92 3.94 -14.08
N GLN A 111 -2.15 2.64 -14.32
CA GLN A 111 -2.14 2.05 -15.67
C GLN A 111 -3.47 2.21 -16.42
N SER A 112 -4.52 2.73 -15.80
CA SER A 112 -5.87 2.83 -16.41
C SER A 112 -5.99 3.85 -17.55
N GLY A 113 -5.06 4.81 -17.63
CA GLY A 113 -5.16 5.96 -18.55
C GLY A 113 -6.27 6.95 -18.17
N LYS A 114 -6.82 6.86 -16.93
CA LYS A 114 -7.91 7.72 -16.45
C LYS A 114 -7.45 8.81 -15.47
N LEU A 115 -6.17 8.82 -15.13
CA LEU A 115 -5.59 9.81 -14.24
C LEU A 115 -4.86 10.90 -15.03
N THR A 116 -4.80 12.10 -14.47
CA THR A 116 -4.17 13.26 -15.08
C THR A 116 -2.64 13.14 -15.02
N ASN A 117 -1.94 13.61 -16.05
CA ASN A 117 -0.48 13.72 -16.01
C ASN A 117 -0.04 14.84 -15.05
N LEU A 118 0.53 14.48 -13.91
CA LEU A 118 1.00 15.43 -12.90
C LEU A 118 2.29 16.18 -13.34
N GLY A 119 2.97 15.70 -14.39
CA GLY A 119 4.10 16.42 -15.00
C GLY A 119 3.73 17.82 -15.44
N ASP A 120 2.50 18.01 -15.87
CA ASP A 120 1.95 19.31 -16.30
C ASP A 120 1.77 20.29 -15.10
N TYR A 121 1.86 19.80 -13.86
CA TYR A 121 1.72 20.56 -12.61
C TYR A 121 3.03 20.62 -11.81
N GLY A 122 4.15 20.36 -12.45
CA GLY A 122 5.49 20.58 -11.88
C GLY A 122 5.96 19.49 -10.91
N VAL A 123 5.31 18.33 -10.85
CA VAL A 123 5.66 17.24 -9.94
C VAL A 123 7.11 16.80 -10.08
N ALA A 124 7.68 16.81 -11.30
CA ALA A 124 9.06 16.37 -11.55
C ALA A 124 10.10 17.19 -10.77
N SER A 125 9.87 18.49 -10.59
CA SER A 125 10.74 19.35 -9.78
C SER A 125 10.38 19.34 -8.31
N ALA A 126 9.08 19.36 -8.00
CA ALA A 126 8.58 19.44 -6.63
C ALA A 126 8.89 18.17 -5.82
N ALA A 127 8.82 16.99 -6.44
CA ALA A 127 8.99 15.70 -5.79
C ALA A 127 10.44 15.16 -5.76
N LYS A 128 11.44 15.98 -6.12
CA LYS A 128 12.86 15.53 -6.11
C LYS A 128 13.36 15.02 -4.75
N GLY A 129 12.75 15.47 -3.66
CA GLY A 129 13.08 15.06 -2.30
C GLY A 129 12.29 13.86 -1.78
N ASN A 130 11.38 13.30 -2.57
CA ASN A 130 10.56 12.16 -2.15
C ASN A 130 11.33 10.84 -2.22
N TYR A 131 10.87 9.83 -1.48
CA TYR A 131 11.38 8.47 -1.62
C TYR A 131 11.08 7.93 -3.02
N GLN A 132 12.10 7.33 -3.65
CA GLN A 132 12.02 6.93 -5.06
C GLN A 132 10.89 5.92 -5.32
N TYR A 133 10.68 4.96 -4.44
CA TYR A 133 9.65 3.95 -4.62
C TYR A 133 8.23 4.56 -4.67
N THR A 134 7.96 5.63 -3.91
CA THR A 134 6.66 6.30 -3.93
C THR A 134 6.39 6.99 -5.27
N LEU A 135 7.44 7.45 -5.93
CA LEU A 135 7.37 8.03 -7.27
C LEU A 135 7.21 6.93 -8.33
N ASP A 136 7.95 5.83 -8.20
CA ASP A 136 7.88 4.72 -9.16
C ASP A 136 6.47 4.12 -9.22
N MET A 137 5.81 3.91 -8.09
CA MET A 137 4.43 3.41 -8.01
C MET A 137 3.38 4.39 -8.55
N GLY A 138 3.71 5.65 -8.75
CA GLY A 138 2.82 6.67 -9.32
C GLY A 138 3.02 6.91 -10.83
N LYS A 139 3.90 6.13 -11.50
CA LYS A 139 4.20 6.27 -12.93
C LYS A 139 3.43 5.29 -13.78
N ASP A 140 2.84 5.77 -14.85
CA ASP A 140 2.25 4.91 -15.87
C ASP A 140 3.33 4.18 -16.71
N SER A 141 2.91 3.23 -17.54
CA SER A 141 3.79 2.46 -18.43
C SER A 141 4.54 3.31 -19.46
N LYS A 142 4.14 4.59 -19.64
CA LYS A 142 4.79 5.57 -20.50
C LYS A 142 5.76 6.47 -19.74
N GLY A 143 5.97 6.21 -18.44
CA GLY A 143 6.83 6.98 -17.55
C GLY A 143 6.24 8.32 -17.08
N LYS A 144 4.96 8.59 -17.31
CA LYS A 144 4.30 9.81 -16.82
C LYS A 144 3.94 9.63 -15.34
N GLN A 145 4.25 10.63 -14.52
CA GLN A 145 3.78 10.68 -13.14
C GLN A 145 2.30 11.06 -13.14
N VAL A 146 1.42 10.14 -12.79
CA VAL A 146 -0.04 10.33 -12.75
C VAL A 146 -0.63 10.27 -11.34
N ALA A 147 0.15 9.82 -10.37
CA ALA A 147 -0.17 9.87 -8.96
C ALA A 147 1.06 10.23 -8.13
N VAL A 148 0.88 10.84 -6.98
CA VAL A 148 1.94 11.19 -6.04
C VAL A 148 1.50 10.85 -4.62
N SER A 149 2.38 10.25 -3.82
CA SER A 149 2.07 9.94 -2.44
C SER A 149 2.42 11.09 -1.51
N TYR A 150 1.59 11.33 -0.50
CA TYR A 150 1.96 12.18 0.63
C TYR A 150 2.59 11.38 1.79
N GLN A 151 2.44 10.06 1.77
CA GLN A 151 2.98 9.13 2.76
C GLN A 151 4.05 8.23 2.15
N ALA A 152 5.04 7.87 2.95
CA ALA A 152 5.84 6.67 2.77
C ALA A 152 5.51 5.73 3.93
N ALA A 153 5.33 4.45 3.64
CA ALA A 153 4.90 3.46 4.62
C ALA A 153 5.88 2.27 4.68
N PRO A 154 7.15 2.51 5.07
CA PRO A 154 8.12 1.43 5.20
C PRO A 154 7.68 0.44 6.26
N GLY A 155 7.84 -0.86 5.95
CA GLY A 155 7.61 -1.94 6.88
C GLY A 155 8.83 -2.20 7.76
N ALA A 156 8.60 -2.54 9.01
CA ALA A 156 9.66 -2.88 9.96
C ALA A 156 9.17 -3.98 10.92
N TYR A 157 10.09 -4.58 11.68
CA TYR A 157 9.71 -5.49 12.76
C TYR A 157 9.65 -4.75 14.09
N TYR A 158 8.52 -4.84 14.75
CA TYR A 158 8.28 -4.36 16.10
C TYR A 158 8.36 -5.54 17.04
N TYR A 159 9.37 -5.57 17.90
CA TYR A 159 9.58 -6.70 18.81
C TYR A 159 9.32 -6.34 20.27
N ASN A 160 8.80 -7.30 21.02
CA ASN A 160 8.49 -7.18 22.44
C ASN A 160 9.75 -7.50 23.26
N THR A 161 10.31 -6.48 23.90
CA THR A 161 11.54 -6.62 24.71
C THR A 161 11.38 -7.56 25.90
N ASN A 162 10.18 -7.68 26.48
CA ASN A 162 9.92 -8.60 27.58
C ASN A 162 10.06 -10.07 27.13
N VAL A 163 9.54 -10.39 25.93
CA VAL A 163 9.66 -11.72 25.32
C VAL A 163 11.12 -12.01 24.95
N PHE A 164 11.79 -11.04 24.31
CA PHE A 164 13.18 -11.16 23.89
C PHE A 164 14.11 -11.32 25.10
N GLN A 165 13.94 -10.52 26.14
CA GLN A 165 14.72 -10.64 27.36
C GLN A 165 14.49 -11.99 28.05
N LYS A 166 13.24 -12.39 28.23
CA LYS A 166 12.87 -13.61 28.97
C LYS A 166 13.38 -14.88 28.30
N TYR A 167 13.24 -14.98 26.97
CA TYR A 167 13.51 -16.23 26.26
C TYR A 167 14.83 -16.23 25.46
N LEU A 168 15.32 -15.06 25.04
CA LEU A 168 16.56 -14.94 24.26
C LEU A 168 17.72 -14.37 25.07
N GLY A 169 17.45 -13.79 26.26
CA GLY A 169 18.46 -13.10 27.07
C GLY A 169 18.90 -11.75 26.49
N ILE A 170 18.14 -11.19 25.56
CA ILE A 170 18.45 -9.92 24.91
C ILE A 170 17.89 -8.78 25.76
N ALA A 171 18.76 -7.91 26.27
CA ALA A 171 18.34 -6.79 27.09
C ALA A 171 17.49 -5.78 26.32
N PRO A 172 16.52 -5.08 26.97
CA PRO A 172 15.64 -4.14 26.28
C PRO A 172 16.30 -3.01 25.47
N ASN A 173 17.54 -2.65 25.86
CA ASN A 173 18.33 -1.61 25.18
C ASN A 173 19.32 -2.18 24.15
N ASP A 174 19.44 -3.51 24.04
CA ASP A 174 20.31 -4.17 23.08
C ASP A 174 19.60 -4.38 21.74
N VAL A 175 19.33 -3.26 21.07
CA VAL A 175 18.66 -3.25 19.75
C VAL A 175 19.51 -3.99 18.69
N ALA A 176 20.83 -3.97 18.80
CA ALA A 176 21.70 -4.63 17.84
C ALA A 176 21.55 -6.16 17.86
N SER A 177 21.52 -6.77 19.05
CA SER A 177 21.27 -8.20 19.19
C SER A 177 19.85 -8.60 18.73
N ALA A 178 18.84 -7.77 19.02
CA ALA A 178 17.49 -7.99 18.53
C ALA A 178 17.41 -7.87 17.00
N GLN A 179 18.09 -6.89 16.40
CA GLN A 179 18.19 -6.77 14.96
C GLN A 179 18.85 -8.01 14.33
N LYS A 180 19.93 -8.50 14.92
CA LYS A 180 20.58 -9.73 14.46
C LYS A 180 19.64 -10.93 14.50
N ALA A 181 18.78 -11.04 15.54
CA ALA A 181 17.80 -12.12 15.68
C ALA A 181 16.68 -12.08 14.62
N LEU A 182 16.45 -10.92 13.98
CA LEU A 182 15.43 -10.71 12.96
C LEU A 182 16.00 -10.35 11.57
N SER A 183 17.32 -10.46 11.36
CA SER A 183 18.02 -9.93 10.17
C SER A 183 17.94 -10.84 8.93
N SER A 184 17.58 -12.10 9.08
CA SER A 184 17.44 -13.07 7.99
C SER A 184 16.35 -14.08 8.31
N TRP A 185 15.85 -14.77 7.30
CA TRP A 185 14.83 -15.82 7.50
C TRP A 185 15.35 -16.96 8.38
N ASP A 186 16.62 -17.34 8.27
CA ASP A 186 17.27 -18.33 9.14
C ASP A 186 17.36 -17.85 10.59
N ALA A 187 17.70 -16.58 10.81
CA ALA A 187 17.73 -15.99 12.14
C ALA A 187 16.34 -15.92 12.76
N ILE A 188 15.32 -15.55 11.97
CA ILE A 188 13.91 -15.55 12.37
C ILE A 188 13.46 -16.95 12.79
N LYS A 189 13.72 -17.97 11.96
CA LYS A 189 13.42 -19.38 12.30
C LYS A 189 14.04 -19.76 13.63
N LYS A 190 15.36 -19.61 13.78
CA LYS A 190 16.08 -19.93 15.01
C LYS A 190 15.55 -19.18 16.23
N THR A 191 15.17 -17.91 16.06
CA THR A 191 14.60 -17.09 17.12
C THR A 191 13.23 -17.63 17.54
N GLY A 192 12.39 -18.00 16.57
CA GLY A 192 11.08 -18.58 16.80
C GLY A 192 11.15 -19.93 17.54
N GLU A 193 12.00 -20.83 17.06
CA GLU A 193 12.28 -22.13 17.70
C GLU A 193 12.74 -21.96 19.14
N THR A 194 13.68 -21.02 19.39
CA THR A 194 14.21 -20.75 20.73
C THR A 194 13.12 -20.22 21.67
N ILE A 195 12.28 -19.30 21.21
CA ILE A 195 11.14 -18.77 22.02
C ILE A 195 10.17 -19.91 22.32
N LYS A 196 9.83 -20.72 21.34
CA LYS A 196 8.92 -21.85 21.49
C LYS A 196 9.46 -22.85 22.52
N GLU A 197 10.71 -23.28 22.38
CA GLU A 197 11.36 -24.23 23.28
C GLU A 197 11.40 -23.70 24.71
N LYS A 198 12.01 -22.52 24.93
CA LYS A 198 12.21 -21.96 26.27
C LYS A 198 10.93 -21.53 26.96
N SER A 199 9.87 -21.25 26.21
CA SER A 199 8.55 -20.96 26.78
C SER A 199 7.73 -22.21 27.10
N GLY A 200 8.18 -23.39 26.71
CA GLY A 200 7.36 -24.61 26.75
C GLY A 200 6.10 -24.50 25.90
N GLY A 201 6.17 -23.73 24.79
CA GLY A 201 5.06 -23.49 23.89
C GLY A 201 4.04 -22.43 24.34
N GLN A 202 4.38 -21.64 25.36
CA GLN A 202 3.49 -20.59 25.89
C GLN A 202 3.66 -19.24 25.16
N ALA A 203 4.71 -19.08 24.38
CA ALA A 203 4.99 -17.89 23.60
C ALA A 203 5.38 -18.24 22.16
N TYR A 204 5.16 -17.30 21.26
CA TYR A 204 5.41 -17.42 19.83
C TYR A 204 6.28 -16.26 19.37
N LEU A 205 7.04 -16.44 18.29
CA LEU A 205 7.72 -15.30 17.68
C LEU A 205 6.70 -14.41 16.97
N PHE A 206 5.81 -15.00 16.15
CA PHE A 206 4.82 -14.28 15.36
C PHE A 206 3.39 -14.64 15.74
N SER A 207 2.48 -13.68 15.58
CA SER A 207 1.06 -13.88 15.77
C SER A 207 0.41 -14.58 14.57
N SER A 208 0.82 -14.20 13.34
CA SER A 208 0.25 -14.73 12.10
C SER A 208 1.34 -14.99 11.05
N LEU A 209 0.98 -15.60 9.93
CA LEU A 209 1.87 -15.76 8.79
C LEU A 209 2.08 -14.45 8.02
N GLU A 210 1.28 -13.42 8.31
CA GLU A 210 1.40 -12.09 7.70
C GLU A 210 2.77 -11.47 7.96
N GLU A 211 3.37 -11.76 9.11
CA GLU A 211 4.70 -11.30 9.49
C GLU A 211 5.83 -11.89 8.61
N ILE A 212 5.50 -12.90 7.80
CA ILE A 212 6.42 -13.49 6.81
C ILE A 212 5.97 -13.11 5.40
N TYR A 213 4.70 -13.38 5.03
CA TYR A 213 4.30 -13.23 3.64
C TYR A 213 4.23 -11.77 3.15
N ASN A 214 3.87 -10.80 4.00
CA ASN A 214 3.85 -9.38 3.57
C ASN A 214 5.24 -8.85 3.25
N PRO A 215 6.28 -9.04 4.10
CA PRO A 215 7.66 -8.71 3.74
C PRO A 215 8.13 -9.39 2.46
N VAL A 216 7.87 -10.69 2.29
CA VAL A 216 8.27 -11.45 1.10
C VAL A 216 7.58 -10.92 -0.16
N ILE A 217 6.27 -10.69 -0.11
CA ILE A 217 5.50 -10.14 -1.22
C ILE A 217 6.00 -8.74 -1.61
N GLY A 218 6.24 -7.88 -0.61
CA GLY A 218 6.70 -6.51 -0.84
C GLY A 218 8.13 -6.43 -1.36
N ALA A 219 8.97 -7.42 -1.08
CA ALA A 219 10.37 -7.47 -1.48
C ALA A 219 10.63 -8.21 -2.80
N ARG A 220 9.59 -8.69 -3.49
CA ARG A 220 9.73 -9.35 -4.80
C ARG A 220 10.56 -8.49 -5.75
N LYS A 221 11.32 -9.15 -6.61
CA LYS A 221 12.07 -8.47 -7.66
C LYS A 221 11.13 -7.89 -8.71
N ASP A 222 10.14 -8.66 -9.10
CA ASP A 222 9.23 -8.37 -10.20
C ASP A 222 7.77 -8.45 -9.74
N GLY A 223 6.85 -7.84 -10.49
CA GLY A 223 5.41 -7.97 -10.29
C GLY A 223 4.88 -9.36 -10.65
N TRP A 224 3.63 -9.65 -10.29
CA TRP A 224 2.98 -10.92 -10.61
C TRP A 224 2.81 -11.18 -12.12
N VAL A 225 2.75 -10.12 -12.91
CA VAL A 225 2.55 -10.24 -14.38
C VAL A 225 3.57 -9.40 -15.10
N ILE A 226 4.37 -10.05 -15.95
CA ILE A 226 5.36 -9.40 -16.83
C ILE A 226 5.10 -9.86 -18.25
N ASP A 227 5.03 -8.92 -19.18
CA ASP A 227 4.76 -9.21 -20.60
C ASP A 227 3.56 -10.16 -20.81
N ASN A 228 2.49 -9.88 -20.06
CA ASN A 228 1.25 -10.67 -20.05
C ASN A 228 1.42 -12.13 -19.60
N LYS A 229 2.47 -12.45 -18.85
CA LYS A 229 2.76 -13.79 -18.30
C LYS A 229 2.76 -13.74 -16.79
N LEU A 230 2.13 -14.75 -16.15
CA LEU A 230 2.24 -14.94 -14.71
C LEU A 230 3.69 -15.28 -14.35
N LYS A 231 4.24 -14.57 -13.39
CA LYS A 231 5.57 -14.80 -12.85
C LYS A 231 5.49 -15.00 -11.34
N ILE A 232 5.87 -16.19 -10.90
CA ILE A 232 6.01 -16.49 -9.47
C ILE A 232 7.50 -16.33 -9.13
N ASP A 233 7.79 -15.33 -8.30
CA ASP A 233 9.16 -15.09 -7.81
C ASP A 233 9.60 -16.28 -6.93
N SER A 234 10.86 -16.72 -7.06
CA SER A 234 11.38 -17.86 -6.29
C SER A 234 11.33 -17.60 -4.79
N THR A 235 11.54 -16.36 -4.35
CA THR A 235 11.43 -16.00 -2.93
C THR A 235 10.05 -16.29 -2.35
N MET A 236 9.00 -16.19 -3.18
CA MET A 236 7.64 -16.54 -2.79
C MET A 236 7.48 -18.04 -2.54
N THR A 237 8.05 -18.88 -3.42
CA THR A 237 7.98 -20.36 -3.27
C THR A 237 8.91 -20.88 -2.18
N ASP A 238 10.06 -20.23 -1.98
CA ASP A 238 11.04 -20.62 -0.95
C ASP A 238 10.52 -20.32 0.44
N SER A 239 9.80 -19.19 0.62
CA SER A 239 9.21 -18.81 1.90
C SER A 239 8.05 -19.71 2.36
N LEU A 240 7.46 -20.52 1.46
CA LEU A 240 6.35 -21.40 1.80
C LEU A 240 6.75 -22.45 2.84
N ASP A 241 7.93 -23.04 2.70
CA ASP A 241 8.40 -24.07 3.65
C ASP A 241 8.67 -23.46 5.03
N LEU A 242 9.23 -22.25 5.09
CA LEU A 242 9.40 -21.50 6.34
C LEU A 242 8.04 -21.25 7.03
N MET A 243 7.02 -20.84 6.27
CA MET A 243 5.67 -20.60 6.82
C MET A 243 5.02 -21.89 7.30
N LYS A 244 5.22 -23.00 6.59
CA LYS A 244 4.75 -24.32 7.04
C LYS A 244 5.43 -24.76 8.34
N GLU A 245 6.76 -24.62 8.41
CA GLU A 245 7.53 -24.90 9.62
C GLU A 245 7.08 -24.02 10.79
N ALA A 246 6.86 -22.72 10.55
CA ALA A 246 6.39 -21.79 11.58
C ALA A 246 5.10 -22.26 12.28
N VAL A 247 4.19 -22.84 11.49
CA VAL A 247 2.91 -23.38 12.01
C VAL A 247 3.12 -24.76 12.61
N SER A 248 3.77 -25.69 11.91
CA SER A 248 3.89 -27.09 12.36
C SER A 248 4.78 -27.26 13.58
N GLU A 249 5.83 -26.47 13.71
CA GLU A 249 6.71 -26.43 14.88
C GLU A 249 6.18 -25.51 16.00
N GLY A 250 5.16 -24.70 15.67
CA GLY A 250 4.41 -23.90 16.64
C GLY A 250 5.16 -22.70 17.19
N TRP A 251 6.04 -22.06 16.41
CA TRP A 251 6.62 -20.77 16.75
C TRP A 251 5.88 -19.57 16.12
N CYS A 252 4.87 -19.82 15.28
CA CYS A 252 3.85 -18.87 14.85
C CYS A 252 2.49 -19.33 15.41
N GLN A 253 1.74 -18.40 16.04
CA GLN A 253 0.41 -18.70 16.61
C GLN A 253 -0.63 -18.95 15.51
N ASN A 254 -0.39 -18.44 14.32
CA ASN A 254 -1.26 -18.55 13.14
C ASN A 254 -2.67 -18.00 13.34
N THR A 255 -2.78 -16.84 13.99
CA THR A 255 -4.03 -16.09 14.06
C THR A 255 -4.36 -15.48 12.70
N THR A 256 -5.64 -15.15 12.50
CA THR A 256 -6.03 -14.32 11.34
C THR A 256 -5.61 -12.88 11.61
N PRO A 257 -4.88 -12.24 10.65
CA PRO A 257 -4.44 -10.86 10.81
C PRO A 257 -5.59 -9.88 11.07
N GLN A 258 -5.31 -8.88 11.88
CA GLN A 258 -6.22 -7.78 12.21
C GLN A 258 -7.56 -8.22 12.83
N THR A 259 -7.59 -9.38 13.47
CA THR A 259 -8.70 -9.86 14.28
C THR A 259 -8.46 -9.57 15.77
N PRO A 260 -9.48 -9.72 16.65
CA PRO A 260 -9.30 -9.58 18.10
C PRO A 260 -8.17 -10.42 18.69
N ASP A 261 -7.96 -11.66 18.20
CA ASP A 261 -6.88 -12.53 18.66
C ASP A 261 -5.50 -11.98 18.27
N TRP A 262 -5.36 -11.48 17.04
CA TRP A 262 -4.13 -10.84 16.57
C TRP A 262 -3.81 -9.58 17.38
N TYR A 263 -4.82 -8.71 17.61
CA TYR A 263 -4.67 -7.51 18.45
C TYR A 263 -4.40 -7.85 19.92
N GLY A 264 -5.00 -8.91 20.43
CA GLY A 264 -4.75 -9.42 21.78
C GLY A 264 -3.30 -9.84 22.00
N GLY A 265 -2.65 -10.33 20.96
CA GLY A 265 -1.22 -10.62 20.95
C GLY A 265 -0.35 -9.39 21.25
N ILE A 266 -0.73 -8.21 20.77
CA ILE A 266 -0.01 -6.95 21.03
C ILE A 266 -0.05 -6.59 22.53
N SER A 267 -1.17 -6.81 23.21
CA SER A 267 -1.31 -6.56 24.66
C SER A 267 -0.63 -7.60 25.52
N SER A 268 -0.29 -8.77 24.96
CA SER A 268 0.26 -9.89 25.71
C SER A 268 1.78 -9.94 25.61
N ASN A 269 2.43 -10.53 26.61
CA ASN A 269 3.83 -10.91 26.54
C ASN A 269 4.01 -12.34 25.99
N LYS A 270 3.17 -12.73 25.01
CA LYS A 270 3.22 -14.04 24.35
C LYS A 270 3.74 -13.97 22.92
N ILE A 271 3.66 -12.82 22.29
CA ILE A 271 4.14 -12.61 20.90
C ILE A 271 5.44 -11.81 20.93
N GLY A 272 6.45 -12.36 20.28
CA GLY A 272 7.79 -11.79 20.21
C GLY A 272 7.94 -10.63 19.25
N ALA A 273 7.29 -10.71 18.08
CA ALA A 273 7.41 -9.65 17.08
C ALA A 273 6.21 -9.60 16.12
N TYR A 274 6.02 -8.42 15.51
CA TYR A 274 5.09 -8.16 14.42
C TYR A 274 5.82 -7.45 13.28
N ALA A 275 5.55 -7.84 12.05
CA ALA A 275 5.89 -7.04 10.89
C ALA A 275 4.77 -6.01 10.67
N MET A 276 5.09 -4.72 10.82
CA MET A 276 4.10 -3.63 10.69
C MET A 276 4.68 -2.47 9.88
N PRO A 277 3.85 -1.69 9.20
CA PRO A 277 4.27 -0.43 8.57
C PRO A 277 4.54 0.65 9.64
N SER A 278 5.18 1.74 9.21
CA SER A 278 5.45 2.89 10.10
C SER A 278 4.20 3.41 10.80
N TRP A 279 3.08 3.51 10.09
CA TRP A 279 1.78 3.94 10.66
C TRP A 279 1.19 2.92 11.65
N GLY A 280 1.59 1.64 11.61
CA GLY A 280 1.18 0.61 12.56
C GLY A 280 1.56 0.93 14.00
N LEU A 281 2.66 1.70 14.21
CA LEU A 281 3.06 2.19 15.52
C LEU A 281 1.97 3.05 16.17
N PHE A 282 1.41 4.00 15.42
CA PHE A 282 0.44 4.96 15.93
C PHE A 282 -1.01 4.51 15.76
N TYR A 283 -1.26 3.49 14.93
CA TYR A 283 -2.59 2.98 14.69
C TYR A 283 -2.85 1.67 15.45
N TRP A 284 -1.93 0.70 15.42
CA TRP A 284 -2.11 -0.59 16.10
C TRP A 284 -1.46 -0.60 17.49
N LEU A 285 -0.17 -0.36 17.60
CA LEU A 285 0.51 -0.39 18.90
C LEU A 285 -0.11 0.60 19.89
N LYS A 286 -0.37 1.84 19.50
CA LYS A 286 -1.00 2.84 20.35
C LYS A 286 -2.35 2.40 20.92
N ASN A 287 -3.15 1.72 20.12
CA ASN A 287 -4.50 1.32 20.53
C ASN A 287 -4.54 0.01 21.30
N TYR A 288 -3.61 -0.90 21.04
CA TYR A 288 -3.66 -2.26 21.56
C TYR A 288 -2.52 -2.64 22.52
N ALA A 289 -1.42 -1.88 22.61
CA ALA A 289 -0.31 -2.19 23.51
C ALA A 289 -0.51 -1.65 24.94
N LYS A 290 -1.73 -1.70 25.49
CA LYS A 290 -2.06 -1.11 26.79
C LYS A 290 -1.18 -1.62 27.93
N ASP A 291 -1.01 -2.95 28.00
CA ASP A 291 -0.26 -3.64 29.07
C ASP A 291 1.23 -3.84 28.71
N THR A 292 1.60 -3.52 27.46
CA THR A 292 2.96 -3.68 26.95
C THR A 292 3.56 -2.34 26.43
N ALA A 293 2.93 -1.22 26.76
CA ALA A 293 3.43 0.10 26.38
C ALA A 293 4.86 0.32 26.91
N GLY A 294 5.76 0.77 26.02
CA GLY A 294 7.19 0.95 26.36
C GLY A 294 8.04 -0.32 26.25
N ALA A 295 7.42 -1.50 26.16
CA ALA A 295 8.12 -2.78 25.99
C ALA A 295 8.40 -3.14 24.52
N TRP A 296 8.02 -2.30 23.58
CA TRP A 296 8.28 -2.52 22.15
C TRP A 296 9.51 -1.75 21.66
N ARG A 297 10.15 -2.28 20.65
CA ARG A 297 11.21 -1.61 19.88
C ARG A 297 11.01 -1.93 18.41
N VAL A 298 11.58 -1.08 17.55
CA VAL A 298 11.53 -1.27 16.10
C VAL A 298 12.92 -1.57 15.56
N THR A 299 13.00 -2.49 14.59
CA THR A 299 14.22 -2.86 13.88
C THR A 299 13.91 -3.20 12.43
N GLU A 300 14.96 -3.17 11.59
CA GLU A 300 14.90 -3.70 10.24
C GLU A 300 14.63 -5.22 10.28
N GLY A 301 14.01 -5.73 9.22
CA GLY A 301 13.83 -7.16 9.00
C GLY A 301 14.81 -7.71 7.95
N PRO A 302 14.58 -8.94 7.47
CA PRO A 302 15.42 -9.59 6.46
C PRO A 302 15.34 -8.92 5.09
N VAL A 303 14.26 -8.17 4.83
CA VAL A 303 14.00 -7.50 3.55
C VAL A 303 13.32 -6.15 3.78
N SER A 304 13.50 -5.24 2.82
CA SER A 304 12.78 -3.97 2.80
C SER A 304 11.49 -4.09 2.00
N TYR A 305 10.41 -3.58 2.56
CA TYR A 305 9.08 -3.60 1.95
C TYR A 305 8.27 -2.39 2.38
N SER A 306 7.22 -2.06 1.62
CA SER A 306 6.19 -1.10 2.02
C SER A 306 4.89 -1.82 2.31
N TRP A 307 4.10 -1.24 3.21
CA TRP A 307 2.75 -1.71 3.48
C TRP A 307 1.80 -0.53 3.66
N GLY A 308 0.90 -0.36 2.68
CA GLY A 308 0.02 0.80 2.62
C GLY A 308 0.71 2.07 2.11
N GLY A 309 0.17 3.20 2.48
CA GLY A 309 0.47 4.51 1.90
C GLY A 309 -0.63 4.94 0.96
N THR A 310 -0.71 6.25 0.71
CA THR A 310 -1.82 6.86 -0.04
C THR A 310 -1.30 7.70 -1.18
N TRP A 311 -1.69 7.34 -2.41
CA TRP A 311 -1.38 8.09 -3.63
C TRP A 311 -2.57 8.96 -4.02
N LEU A 312 -2.29 10.22 -4.33
CA LEU A 312 -3.26 11.22 -4.74
C LEU A 312 -3.15 11.47 -6.24
N ALA A 313 -4.29 11.55 -6.92
CA ALA A 313 -4.35 11.78 -8.35
C ALA A 313 -5.58 12.58 -8.75
N GLY A 314 -5.43 13.48 -9.72
CA GLY A 314 -6.55 14.10 -10.43
C GLY A 314 -7.16 13.12 -11.43
N VAL A 315 -8.48 13.15 -11.58
CA VAL A 315 -9.21 12.28 -12.52
C VAL A 315 -9.37 13.01 -13.87
N GLN A 316 -8.90 12.35 -14.92
CA GLN A 316 -8.96 12.90 -16.28
C GLN A 316 -10.42 13.10 -16.73
N GLY A 317 -10.72 14.26 -17.31
CA GLY A 317 -12.05 14.61 -17.79
C GLY A 317 -12.97 15.22 -16.74
N SER A 318 -12.56 15.25 -15.46
CA SER A 318 -13.28 16.02 -14.43
C SER A 318 -13.24 17.53 -14.74
N LYS A 319 -14.29 18.24 -14.34
CA LYS A 319 -14.37 19.72 -14.48
C LYS A 319 -13.30 20.45 -13.68
N ASN A 320 -12.84 19.85 -12.57
CA ASN A 320 -11.85 20.41 -11.65
C ASN A 320 -10.53 19.62 -11.69
N ALA A 321 -10.26 18.87 -12.76
CA ALA A 321 -9.06 18.04 -12.90
C ALA A 321 -7.76 18.82 -12.67
N ASP A 322 -7.68 20.07 -13.16
CA ASP A 322 -6.51 20.93 -12.98
C ASP A 322 -6.27 21.25 -11.50
N ALA A 323 -7.30 21.67 -10.77
CA ALA A 323 -7.19 21.96 -9.34
C ALA A 323 -6.92 20.71 -8.51
N ALA A 324 -7.56 19.59 -8.83
CA ALA A 324 -7.34 18.31 -8.18
C ALA A 324 -5.89 17.82 -8.37
N SER A 325 -5.34 17.96 -9.57
CA SER A 325 -3.95 17.59 -9.87
C SER A 325 -2.94 18.49 -9.18
N ALA A 326 -3.16 19.81 -9.17
CA ALA A 326 -2.32 20.74 -8.43
C ALA A 326 -2.37 20.47 -6.93
N LEU A 327 -3.54 20.14 -6.39
CA LEU A 327 -3.70 19.76 -4.96
C LEU A 327 -2.98 18.45 -4.64
N ALA A 328 -3.05 17.45 -5.51
CA ALA A 328 -2.32 16.20 -5.33
C ALA A 328 -0.80 16.46 -5.24
N VAL A 329 -0.26 17.26 -6.16
CA VAL A 329 1.17 17.65 -6.12
C VAL A 329 1.47 18.44 -4.85
N TYR A 330 0.62 19.39 -4.47
CA TYR A 330 0.80 20.17 -3.24
C TYR A 330 0.89 19.28 -2.01
N MET A 331 -0.08 18.41 -1.79
CA MET A 331 -0.10 17.50 -0.62
C MET A 331 1.11 16.56 -0.60
N GLY A 332 1.53 16.06 -1.76
CA GLY A 332 2.65 15.12 -1.87
C GLY A 332 4.04 15.73 -1.76
N THR A 333 4.18 17.07 -1.86
CA THR A 333 5.49 17.70 -2.03
C THR A 333 5.70 19.00 -1.24
N ASN A 334 4.62 19.67 -0.83
CA ASN A 334 4.75 20.95 -0.12
C ASN A 334 5.35 20.76 1.27
N LYS A 335 6.37 21.55 1.59
CA LYS A 335 7.13 21.40 2.82
C LYS A 335 6.30 21.70 4.06
N GLU A 336 5.49 22.75 4.05
CA GLU A 336 4.67 23.17 5.19
C GLU A 336 3.63 22.09 5.49
N PHE A 337 2.85 21.67 4.48
CA PHE A 337 1.85 20.63 4.61
C PHE A 337 2.46 19.30 5.08
N GLN A 338 3.52 18.83 4.45
CA GLN A 338 4.21 17.59 4.81
C GLN A 338 4.81 17.65 6.22
N THR A 339 5.33 18.81 6.64
CA THR A 339 5.85 18.97 8.00
C THR A 339 4.72 18.93 9.04
N TRP A 340 3.59 19.55 8.73
CA TRP A 340 2.40 19.46 9.57
C TRP A 340 1.91 18.03 9.70
N ASP A 341 1.77 17.31 8.59
CA ASP A 341 1.25 15.93 8.55
C ASP A 341 2.15 14.98 9.37
N VAL A 342 3.46 15.00 9.13
CA VAL A 342 4.44 14.19 9.88
C VAL A 342 4.40 14.49 11.39
N LYS A 343 4.30 15.75 11.78
CA LYS A 343 4.32 16.15 13.20
C LYS A 343 3.02 15.90 13.93
N THR A 344 1.89 16.12 13.27
CA THR A 344 0.58 16.11 13.95
C THR A 344 -0.18 14.82 13.77
N GLN A 345 -0.02 14.15 12.60
CA GLN A 345 -0.66 12.86 12.34
C GLN A 345 0.25 11.69 12.72
N ASN A 346 1.51 11.95 13.08
CA ASN A 346 2.56 10.95 13.32
C ASN A 346 2.77 10.05 12.09
N ASP A 347 2.62 10.62 10.92
CA ASP A 347 2.83 9.90 9.68
C ASP A 347 4.32 9.85 9.32
N PHE A 348 4.71 8.93 8.46
CA PHE A 348 6.03 8.94 7.84
C PHE A 348 5.85 9.46 6.41
N GLY A 349 6.19 10.74 6.21
CA GLY A 349 5.93 11.48 4.99
C GLY A 349 6.74 10.98 3.79
N SER A 350 6.30 11.32 2.59
CA SER A 350 7.03 10.96 1.37
C SER A 350 8.31 11.79 1.15
N VAL A 351 8.46 12.94 1.81
CA VAL A 351 9.60 13.86 1.66
C VAL A 351 10.71 13.50 2.66
N LYS A 352 11.86 13.00 2.16
CA LYS A 352 12.98 12.50 2.97
C LYS A 352 13.50 13.50 4.00
N ALA A 353 13.72 14.75 3.58
CA ALA A 353 14.30 15.78 4.45
C ALA A 353 13.43 16.10 5.67
N ILE A 354 12.11 15.97 5.54
CA ILE A 354 11.16 16.23 6.63
C ILE A 354 11.25 15.10 7.67
N ASN A 355 11.29 13.85 7.23
CA ASN A 355 11.47 12.71 8.12
C ASN A 355 12.83 12.76 8.84
N GLN A 356 13.90 13.16 8.15
CA GLN A 356 15.22 13.35 8.74
C GLN A 356 15.20 14.46 9.81
N GLU A 357 14.53 15.58 9.55
CA GLU A 357 14.39 16.68 10.52
C GLU A 357 13.57 16.25 11.73
N GLN A 358 12.41 15.60 11.51
CA GLN A 358 11.58 15.09 12.60
C GLN A 358 12.29 14.01 13.41
N GLY A 359 13.14 13.20 12.77
CA GLY A 359 13.91 12.15 13.40
C GLY A 359 15.11 12.63 14.23
N LYS A 360 15.51 13.92 14.20
CA LYS A 360 16.68 14.37 14.96
C LYS A 360 16.53 14.15 16.47
N ASP A 361 15.36 14.49 17.00
CA ASP A 361 15.09 14.48 18.45
C ASP A 361 13.88 13.60 18.82
N ALA A 362 13.41 12.76 17.91
CA ALA A 362 12.23 11.93 18.12
C ALA A 362 12.46 10.92 19.26
N LYS A 363 11.54 10.94 20.23
CA LYS A 363 11.47 9.95 21.32
C LYS A 363 10.04 9.47 21.44
N VAL A 364 9.80 8.21 21.07
CA VAL A 364 8.45 7.63 21.12
C VAL A 364 8.31 6.74 22.35
N SER A 365 7.58 7.22 23.35
CA SER A 365 7.41 6.56 24.66
C SER A 365 6.82 5.14 24.49
N LEU A 366 5.93 4.95 23.53
CA LEU A 366 5.28 3.67 23.23
C LEU A 366 6.29 2.56 22.86
N ILE A 367 7.44 2.94 22.30
CA ILE A 367 8.56 2.05 22.01
C ILE A 367 9.76 2.36 22.90
N GLY A 368 9.50 2.67 24.18
CA GLY A 368 10.52 2.85 25.23
C GLY A 368 11.47 4.01 24.98
N GLY A 369 11.02 5.03 24.27
CA GLY A 369 11.84 6.21 23.94
C GLY A 369 12.74 6.02 22.73
N GLN A 370 12.66 4.89 22.02
CA GLN A 370 13.42 4.70 20.78
C GLN A 370 12.97 5.70 19.72
N ASN A 371 13.93 6.15 18.91
CA ASN A 371 13.68 6.91 17.69
C ASN A 371 13.48 5.93 16.52
N PRO A 372 12.29 5.84 15.93
CA PRO A 372 12.03 4.88 14.84
C PRO A 372 12.50 5.39 13.45
N TYR A 373 12.68 6.71 13.29
CA TYR A 373 12.95 7.32 11.98
C TYR A 373 14.19 6.81 11.27
N PRO A 374 15.33 6.53 11.95
CA PRO A 374 16.51 5.96 11.30
C PRO A 374 16.23 4.59 10.67
N VAL A 375 15.45 3.73 11.35
CA VAL A 375 15.05 2.42 10.84
C VAL A 375 14.14 2.59 9.62
N TRP A 376 13.08 3.37 9.76
CA TRP A 376 12.13 3.60 8.68
C TRP A 376 12.75 4.24 7.44
N SER A 377 13.64 5.24 7.64
CA SER A 377 14.31 5.92 6.53
C SER A 377 15.21 4.97 5.76
N LYS A 378 15.97 4.12 6.47
CA LYS A 378 16.86 3.14 5.85
C LYS A 378 16.08 2.11 5.03
N VAL A 379 14.95 1.62 5.56
CA VAL A 379 14.07 0.71 4.83
C VAL A 379 13.47 1.42 3.62
N ALA A 380 12.90 2.62 3.78
CA ALA A 380 12.27 3.36 2.70
C ALA A 380 13.20 3.68 1.52
N ASP A 381 14.50 3.85 1.79
CA ASP A 381 15.53 4.11 0.76
C ASP A 381 15.79 2.89 -0.14
N THR A 382 15.45 1.69 0.30
CA THR A 382 15.77 0.43 -0.38
C THR A 382 14.55 -0.35 -0.88
N ILE A 383 13.33 0.18 -0.70
CA ILE A 383 12.11 -0.44 -1.22
C ILE A 383 12.10 -0.40 -2.76
N ASN A 384 11.72 -1.54 -3.36
CA ASN A 384 11.49 -1.64 -4.79
C ASN A 384 10.06 -1.18 -5.13
N GLY A 385 9.90 -0.01 -5.76
CA GLY A 385 8.61 0.53 -6.19
C GLY A 385 8.15 0.06 -7.57
N LYS A 386 8.89 -0.87 -8.22
CA LYS A 386 8.61 -1.34 -9.59
C LYS A 386 8.10 -2.78 -9.65
N ASN A 387 7.86 -3.39 -8.50
CA ASN A 387 7.44 -4.78 -8.39
C ASN A 387 5.91 -4.96 -8.28
N GLN A 388 5.15 -3.94 -8.61
CA GLN A 388 3.69 -4.01 -8.62
C GLN A 388 3.13 -3.90 -10.04
N THR A 389 1.97 -4.53 -10.25
CA THR A 389 1.20 -4.52 -11.49
C THR A 389 -0.27 -4.23 -11.19
N GLN A 390 -1.03 -3.92 -12.22
CA GLN A 390 -2.48 -3.70 -12.09
C GLN A 390 -3.27 -4.91 -11.55
N TYR A 391 -2.65 -6.08 -11.48
CA TYR A 391 -3.25 -7.33 -11.04
C TYR A 391 -2.93 -7.69 -9.58
N ASP A 392 -2.00 -6.95 -8.96
CA ASP A 392 -1.31 -7.37 -7.72
C ASP A 392 -2.27 -7.70 -6.58
N GLN A 393 -3.22 -6.82 -6.27
CA GLN A 393 -4.12 -7.06 -5.14
C GLN A 393 -4.92 -8.37 -5.29
N SER A 394 -5.42 -8.62 -6.48
CA SER A 394 -6.24 -9.81 -6.75
C SER A 394 -5.40 -11.08 -6.75
N ILE A 395 -4.25 -11.08 -7.44
CA ILE A 395 -3.35 -12.24 -7.50
C ILE A 395 -2.74 -12.51 -6.13
N GLN A 396 -2.38 -11.48 -5.37
CA GLN A 396 -1.91 -11.64 -4.00
C GLN A 396 -2.97 -12.28 -3.10
N SER A 397 -4.23 -11.89 -3.24
CA SER A 397 -5.33 -12.50 -2.48
C SER A 397 -5.48 -13.99 -2.82
N ILE A 398 -5.41 -14.37 -4.10
CA ILE A 398 -5.41 -15.76 -4.54
C ILE A 398 -4.19 -16.50 -3.93
N TRP A 399 -2.99 -15.89 -3.99
CA TRP A 399 -1.79 -16.50 -3.40
C TRP A 399 -1.94 -16.79 -1.90
N ILE A 400 -2.43 -15.84 -1.12
CA ILE A 400 -2.59 -16.00 0.33
C ILE A 400 -3.63 -17.09 0.63
N ASN A 401 -4.78 -17.06 -0.06
CA ASN A 401 -5.91 -17.96 0.22
C ASN A 401 -5.69 -19.38 -0.29
N ASP A 402 -5.09 -19.54 -1.46
CA ASP A 402 -5.05 -20.84 -2.16
C ASP A 402 -3.67 -21.51 -2.07
N VAL A 403 -2.61 -20.74 -1.68
CA VAL A 403 -1.27 -21.31 -1.51
C VAL A 403 -0.81 -21.21 -0.06
N VAL A 404 -0.65 -19.99 0.48
CA VAL A 404 -0.03 -19.79 1.80
C VAL A 404 -0.80 -20.52 2.88
N ASN A 405 -2.07 -20.18 3.09
CA ASN A 405 -2.85 -20.72 4.19
C ASN A 405 -3.09 -22.25 4.09
N PRO A 406 -3.48 -22.82 2.95
CA PRO A 406 -3.68 -24.26 2.85
C PRO A 406 -2.39 -25.08 2.98
N TYR A 407 -1.28 -24.58 2.40
CA TYR A 407 -0.01 -25.28 2.46
C TYR A 407 0.62 -25.19 3.87
N ALA A 408 0.67 -24.03 4.46
CA ALA A 408 1.24 -23.84 5.79
C ALA A 408 0.50 -24.65 6.87
N THR A 409 -0.82 -24.84 6.71
CA THR A 409 -1.64 -25.65 7.62
C THR A 409 -1.66 -27.15 7.27
N GLY A 410 -0.89 -27.58 6.26
CA GLY A 410 -0.78 -28.99 5.85
C GLY A 410 -2.00 -29.56 5.16
N LYS A 411 -2.96 -28.73 4.73
CA LYS A 411 -4.20 -29.17 4.05
C LYS A 411 -3.96 -29.64 2.62
N VAL A 412 -2.92 -29.12 1.98
CA VAL A 412 -2.53 -29.47 0.61
C VAL A 412 -1.02 -29.63 0.49
N THR A 413 -0.56 -30.31 -0.56
CA THR A 413 0.87 -30.33 -0.92
C THR A 413 1.26 -29.03 -1.62
N LYS A 414 2.57 -28.69 -1.61
CA LYS A 414 3.10 -27.51 -2.30
C LYS A 414 2.76 -27.50 -3.79
N SER A 415 2.92 -28.63 -4.46
CA SER A 415 2.56 -28.77 -5.87
C SER A 415 1.08 -28.48 -6.11
N LYS A 416 0.18 -29.10 -5.33
CA LYS A 416 -1.26 -28.90 -5.47
C LYS A 416 -1.66 -27.44 -5.24
N ALA A 417 -1.06 -26.77 -4.24
CA ALA A 417 -1.31 -25.37 -3.98
C ALA A 417 -0.91 -24.49 -5.17
N LEU A 418 0.28 -24.71 -5.74
CA LEU A 418 0.77 -23.97 -6.90
C LEU A 418 -0.07 -24.24 -8.17
N ASP A 419 -0.52 -25.49 -8.39
CA ASP A 419 -1.39 -25.81 -9.52
C ASP A 419 -2.76 -25.13 -9.38
N THR A 420 -3.32 -25.10 -8.16
CA THR A 420 -4.57 -24.38 -7.87
C THR A 420 -4.40 -22.89 -8.13
N PHE A 421 -3.33 -22.27 -7.61
CA PHE A 421 -3.02 -20.88 -7.85
C PHE A 421 -2.98 -20.51 -9.33
N LYS A 422 -2.26 -21.30 -10.13
CA LYS A 422 -2.15 -21.09 -11.58
C LYS A 422 -3.52 -21.18 -12.25
N SER A 423 -4.34 -22.18 -11.87
CA SER A 423 -5.71 -22.35 -12.37
C SER A 423 -6.60 -21.15 -12.05
N ASP A 424 -6.52 -20.64 -10.81
CA ASP A 424 -7.39 -19.55 -10.35
C ASP A 424 -6.98 -18.22 -10.92
N VAL A 425 -5.67 -17.95 -11.06
CA VAL A 425 -5.18 -16.79 -11.82
C VAL A 425 -5.63 -16.86 -13.28
N LYS A 426 -5.54 -18.02 -13.93
CA LYS A 426 -6.00 -18.20 -15.32
C LYS A 426 -7.50 -17.98 -15.46
N SER A 427 -8.29 -18.41 -14.48
CA SER A 427 -9.74 -18.21 -14.43
C SER A 427 -10.11 -16.74 -14.23
N ALA A 428 -9.40 -16.05 -13.33
CA ALA A 428 -9.62 -14.63 -13.05
C ALA A 428 -9.17 -13.73 -14.20
N TYR A 429 -8.10 -14.13 -14.90
CA TYR A 429 -7.47 -13.35 -15.98
C TYR A 429 -7.17 -14.22 -17.20
N PRO A 430 -8.18 -14.56 -18.03
CA PRO A 430 -8.01 -15.45 -19.19
C PRO A 430 -6.98 -14.97 -20.23
N ASN A 431 -6.69 -13.68 -20.26
CA ASN A 431 -5.70 -13.08 -21.15
C ASN A 431 -4.25 -13.24 -20.66
N ILE A 432 -4.02 -13.60 -19.38
CA ILE A 432 -2.66 -13.84 -18.88
C ILE A 432 -2.21 -15.24 -19.27
N GLU A 433 -0.99 -15.35 -19.81
CA GLU A 433 -0.32 -16.63 -20.03
C GLU A 433 0.13 -17.20 -18.69
N VAL A 434 -0.31 -18.42 -18.38
CA VAL A 434 0.04 -19.17 -17.16
C VAL A 434 0.70 -20.47 -17.58
N LYS A 435 1.96 -20.69 -17.16
CA LYS A 435 2.76 -21.90 -17.42
C LYS A 435 2.94 -22.74 -16.15
#